data_9465007a1c445fcce1287948c37af16c
#
_entry.id   9465007a1c445fcce1287948c37af16c
#
_cell.length_a   1.000
_cell.length_b   1.000
_cell.length_c   1.000
_cell.angle_alpha   90.00
_cell.angle_beta   90.00
_cell.angle_gamma   90.00
#
_symmetry.space_group_name_H-M   'P 1'
#
loop_
_entity.id
_entity.type
_entity.pdbx_description
1 polymer ?
#
loop_
_entity_poly.entity_id
_entity_poly.type
_entity_poly.pdbx_seq_one_letter_code
_entity_poly.pdbx_strand_id
1 'polypeptide(L)'
;VESYESRDEALRHFIQAYLASIASVDEQVGRILDVIDTTELKDNTIIVLTSDHGWGMGEKDYLYKNSLWQESTRIPLIVRAPGIALADTTCDRPVSLVDIYPTLCDLCDLEGDTMKNEKGHPLDGHSFRPLLEDPTSGTWTGPDEALTALYKWRMKYDPHKESYSLRSSGWRYIRYENGKEELYNTASDPNEWENLATKTKHQDRIQRFRQTLASRLPEKGVTPPQPQWKAPGKPEPKSNEYWKDLYFKKNPDADADKDGTLSWPELQAHKKVVAEEATQ
;
A
#
# COMPACT_ATOMS: atom_id res chain seq x y z
N VAL A 1 -3.42 -15.34 20.79
CA VAL A 1 -4.57 -16.25 20.88
C VAL A 1 -4.59 -16.96 22.25
N GLU A 2 -3.44 -17.37 22.78
CA GLU A 2 -3.36 -18.06 24.09
C GLU A 2 -3.81 -17.23 25.30
N SER A 3 -3.94 -15.89 25.14
CA SER A 3 -4.39 -14.97 26.17
C SER A 3 -5.90 -14.68 26.17
N TYR A 4 -6.67 -15.28 25.25
CA TYR A 4 -8.10 -15.08 25.11
C TYR A 4 -8.87 -16.39 25.33
N GLU A 5 -10.09 -16.29 25.84
CA GLU A 5 -10.93 -17.45 26.14
C GLU A 5 -11.40 -18.17 24.86
N SER A 6 -11.50 -17.45 23.74
CA SER A 6 -11.89 -18.02 22.44
C SER A 6 -11.24 -17.27 21.27
N ARG A 7 -11.26 -17.95 20.10
CA ARG A 7 -10.84 -17.33 18.83
C ARG A 7 -11.69 -16.12 18.46
N ASP A 8 -12.99 -16.20 18.68
CA ASP A 8 -13.93 -15.12 18.36
C ASP A 8 -13.71 -13.90 19.25
N GLU A 9 -13.39 -14.11 20.52
CA GLU A 9 -13.01 -13.02 21.43
C GLU A 9 -11.73 -12.35 20.97
N ALA A 10 -10.69 -13.13 20.68
CA ALA A 10 -9.43 -12.62 20.14
C ALA A 10 -9.66 -11.81 18.86
N LEU A 11 -10.49 -12.28 17.94
CA LEU A 11 -10.80 -11.61 16.69
C LEU A 11 -11.53 -10.27 16.93
N ARG A 12 -12.50 -10.24 17.86
CA ARG A 12 -13.20 -9.00 18.23
C ARG A 12 -12.24 -7.93 18.76
N HIS A 13 -11.31 -8.31 19.63
CA HIS A 13 -10.29 -7.39 20.14
C HIS A 13 -9.36 -6.89 19.02
N PHE A 14 -8.97 -7.76 18.08
CA PHE A 14 -8.19 -7.37 16.92
C PHE A 14 -8.93 -6.36 16.06
N ILE A 15 -10.20 -6.61 15.75
CA ILE A 15 -11.06 -5.71 14.96
C ILE A 15 -11.22 -4.38 15.69
N GLN A 16 -11.47 -4.41 17.00
CA GLN A 16 -11.59 -3.20 17.82
C GLN A 16 -10.32 -2.34 17.78
N ALA A 17 -9.15 -2.95 17.94
CA ALA A 17 -7.86 -2.25 17.87
C ALA A 17 -7.62 -1.66 16.47
N TYR A 18 -7.99 -2.41 15.41
CA TYR A 18 -7.88 -1.93 14.04
C TYR A 18 -8.80 -0.74 13.76
N LEU A 19 -10.05 -0.79 14.20
CA LEU A 19 -11.00 0.32 14.08
C LEU A 19 -10.54 1.56 14.86
N ALA A 20 -9.96 1.38 16.05
CA ALA A 20 -9.38 2.47 16.82
C ALA A 20 -8.20 3.12 16.06
N SER A 21 -7.37 2.33 15.39
CA SER A 21 -6.29 2.84 14.54
C SER A 21 -6.82 3.64 13.36
N ILE A 22 -7.89 3.17 12.71
CA ILE A 22 -8.56 3.90 11.62
C ILE A 22 -9.09 5.25 12.13
N ALA A 23 -9.79 5.26 13.26
CA ALA A 23 -10.33 6.49 13.85
C ALA A 23 -9.22 7.51 14.19
N SER A 24 -8.07 7.02 14.69
CA SER A 24 -6.92 7.88 14.96
C SER A 24 -6.30 8.47 13.68
N VAL A 25 -6.20 7.68 12.62
CA VAL A 25 -5.72 8.17 11.31
C VAL A 25 -6.69 9.17 10.72
N ASP A 26 -7.99 8.88 10.77
CA ASP A 26 -9.06 9.76 10.25
C ASP A 26 -9.01 11.14 10.92
N GLU A 27 -8.84 11.19 12.26
CA GLU A 27 -8.67 12.44 13.00
C GLU A 27 -7.42 13.23 12.50
N GLN A 28 -6.28 12.55 12.30
CA GLN A 28 -5.07 13.23 11.82
C GLN A 28 -5.24 13.76 10.37
N VAL A 29 -5.88 12.98 9.51
CA VAL A 29 -6.21 13.40 8.14
C VAL A 29 -7.13 14.62 8.19
N GLY A 30 -8.18 14.61 9.02
CA GLY A 30 -9.06 15.75 9.23
C GLY A 30 -8.30 17.02 9.61
N ARG A 31 -7.41 16.94 10.59
CA ARG A 31 -6.56 18.07 11.02
C ARG A 31 -5.70 18.64 9.90
N ILE A 32 -5.16 17.79 9.01
CA ILE A 32 -4.38 18.23 7.85
C ILE A 32 -5.29 18.95 6.85
N LEU A 33 -6.48 18.39 6.58
CA LEU A 33 -7.46 18.98 5.67
C LEU A 33 -7.96 20.32 6.18
N ASP A 34 -8.21 20.48 7.49
CA ASP A 34 -8.62 21.73 8.11
C ASP A 34 -7.58 22.85 7.87
N VAL A 35 -6.28 22.52 7.99
CA VAL A 35 -5.20 23.49 7.70
C VAL A 35 -5.20 23.88 6.24
N ILE A 36 -5.34 22.93 5.33
CA ILE A 36 -5.37 23.21 3.89
C ILE A 36 -6.60 24.07 3.56
N ASP A 37 -7.77 23.72 4.08
CA ASP A 37 -9.05 24.36 3.76
C ASP A 37 -9.19 25.78 4.34
N THR A 38 -8.42 26.10 5.38
CA THR A 38 -8.40 27.42 6.03
C THR A 38 -7.27 28.32 5.56
N THR A 39 -6.47 27.86 4.59
CA THR A 39 -5.33 28.63 4.05
C THR A 39 -5.45 28.82 2.54
N GLU A 40 -4.54 29.58 1.94
CA GLU A 40 -4.40 29.77 0.50
C GLU A 40 -4.05 28.46 -0.27
N LEU A 41 -3.73 27.38 0.44
CA LEU A 41 -3.46 26.06 -0.13
C LEU A 41 -4.72 25.37 -0.65
N LYS A 42 -5.91 25.78 -0.20
CA LYS A 42 -7.20 25.17 -0.51
C LYS A 42 -7.42 24.90 -2.01
N ASP A 43 -7.12 25.90 -2.82
CA ASP A 43 -7.39 25.86 -4.26
C ASP A 43 -6.15 25.53 -5.10
N ASN A 44 -5.00 25.27 -4.46
CA ASN A 44 -3.72 25.02 -5.12
C ASN A 44 -2.99 23.78 -4.59
N THR A 45 -3.72 22.84 -3.99
CA THR A 45 -3.11 21.60 -3.47
C THR A 45 -3.87 20.39 -3.96
N ILE A 46 -3.16 19.48 -4.61
CA ILE A 46 -3.67 18.15 -4.96
C ILE A 46 -3.47 17.24 -3.76
N ILE A 47 -4.53 16.55 -3.36
CA ILE A 47 -4.53 15.61 -2.24
C ILE A 47 -4.84 14.22 -2.78
N VAL A 48 -3.98 13.25 -2.46
CA VAL A 48 -4.21 11.83 -2.74
C VAL A 48 -4.18 11.07 -1.43
N LEU A 49 -5.30 10.49 -1.04
CA LEU A 49 -5.41 9.57 0.09
C LEU A 49 -5.48 8.14 -0.43
N THR A 50 -4.53 7.33 -0.02
CA THR A 50 -4.45 5.92 -0.41
C THR A 50 -3.73 5.07 0.66
N SER A 51 -3.67 3.77 0.42
CA SER A 51 -2.89 2.81 1.22
C SER A 51 -2.02 1.96 0.30
N ASP A 52 -0.98 1.32 0.83
CA ASP A 52 -0.12 0.38 0.09
C ASP A 52 -0.79 -0.99 -0.09
N HIS A 53 -1.62 -1.42 0.86
CA HIS A 53 -2.40 -2.67 0.84
C HIS A 53 -3.58 -2.57 1.81
N GLY A 54 -4.51 -3.49 1.68
CA GLY A 54 -5.56 -3.73 2.64
C GLY A 54 -5.16 -4.74 3.72
N TRP A 55 -6.14 -5.28 4.46
CA TRP A 55 -5.91 -6.18 5.57
C TRP A 55 -7.10 -7.11 5.79
N GLY A 56 -6.88 -8.43 5.79
CA GLY A 56 -7.89 -9.43 6.16
C GLY A 56 -8.05 -9.52 7.67
N MET A 57 -9.29 -9.50 8.14
CA MET A 57 -9.66 -9.53 9.56
C MET A 57 -10.36 -10.83 9.97
N GLY A 58 -10.03 -11.93 9.31
CA GLY A 58 -10.56 -13.26 9.58
C GLY A 58 -11.48 -13.79 8.50
N GLU A 59 -11.80 -12.97 7.49
CA GLU A 59 -12.48 -13.46 6.29
C GLU A 59 -11.65 -14.58 5.67
N LYS A 60 -12.31 -15.62 5.18
CA LYS A 60 -11.68 -16.80 4.59
C LYS A 60 -10.66 -17.49 5.53
N ASP A 61 -10.84 -17.37 6.86
CA ASP A 61 -9.91 -17.87 7.87
C ASP A 61 -8.50 -17.29 7.75
N TYR A 62 -8.38 -16.07 7.22
CA TYR A 62 -7.12 -15.41 6.97
C TYR A 62 -7.02 -14.08 7.72
N LEU A 63 -5.91 -13.89 8.43
CA LEU A 63 -5.48 -12.62 9.01
C LEU A 63 -4.29 -12.09 8.21
N TYR A 64 -4.07 -10.79 8.23
CA TYR A 64 -2.97 -10.10 7.56
C TYR A 64 -3.22 -9.75 6.09
N LYS A 65 -2.15 -9.32 5.41
CA LYS A 65 -2.16 -8.65 4.11
C LYS A 65 -1.71 -9.51 2.92
N ASN A 66 -1.05 -10.63 3.17
CA ASN A 66 -0.45 -11.44 2.11
C ASN A 66 -1.48 -12.35 1.45
N SER A 67 -2.53 -11.77 0.87
CA SER A 67 -3.54 -12.46 0.08
C SER A 67 -3.82 -11.74 -1.23
N LEU A 68 -4.52 -12.41 -2.15
CA LEU A 68 -4.92 -11.84 -3.44
C LEU A 68 -6.43 -11.54 -3.48
N TRP A 69 -7.12 -11.71 -2.36
CA TRP A 69 -8.53 -11.38 -2.20
C TRP A 69 -8.74 -9.88 -1.97
N GLN A 70 -9.99 -9.48 -2.03
CA GLN A 70 -10.38 -8.07 -2.00
C GLN A 70 -9.90 -7.33 -0.76
N GLU A 71 -9.95 -7.96 0.41
CA GLU A 71 -9.56 -7.36 1.69
C GLU A 71 -8.10 -6.88 1.70
N SER A 72 -7.21 -7.58 0.97
CA SER A 72 -5.79 -7.20 0.87
C SER A 72 -5.49 -6.31 -0.34
N THR A 73 -6.28 -6.41 -1.42
CA THR A 73 -5.94 -5.79 -2.72
C THR A 73 -6.78 -4.56 -3.05
N ARG A 74 -7.95 -4.40 -2.43
CA ARG A 74 -8.76 -3.18 -2.56
C ARG A 74 -8.37 -2.21 -1.45
N ILE A 75 -7.88 -1.06 -1.87
CA ILE A 75 -7.45 0.02 -0.99
C ILE A 75 -8.27 1.29 -1.26
N PRO A 76 -8.37 2.23 -0.32
CA PRO A 76 -8.91 3.54 -0.62
C PRO A 76 -8.03 4.23 -1.66
N LEU A 77 -8.67 4.93 -2.59
CA LEU A 77 -8.03 5.90 -3.49
C LEU A 77 -8.96 7.08 -3.65
N ILE A 78 -8.65 8.17 -2.97
CA ILE A 78 -9.43 9.39 -2.99
C ILE A 78 -8.53 10.50 -3.50
N VAL A 79 -9.00 11.24 -4.50
CA VAL A 79 -8.23 12.35 -5.09
C VAL A 79 -9.07 13.62 -5.03
N ARG A 80 -8.47 14.67 -4.48
CA ARG A 80 -8.94 16.04 -4.58
C ARG A 80 -7.95 16.81 -5.44
N ALA A 81 -8.37 17.27 -6.61
CA ALA A 81 -7.58 18.10 -7.52
C ALA A 81 -8.42 19.31 -7.91
N PRO A 82 -8.27 20.47 -7.22
CA PRO A 82 -9.07 21.67 -7.46
C PRO A 82 -9.02 22.10 -8.92
N GLY A 83 -10.21 22.39 -9.49
CA GLY A 83 -10.34 22.81 -10.89
C GLY A 83 -10.19 21.68 -11.93
N ILE A 84 -9.88 20.44 -11.53
CA ILE A 84 -9.72 19.29 -12.43
C ILE A 84 -10.70 18.18 -12.08
N ALA A 85 -10.64 17.65 -10.85
CA ALA A 85 -11.49 16.55 -10.44
C ALA A 85 -12.93 17.01 -10.17
N LEU A 86 -13.91 16.23 -10.66
CA LEU A 86 -15.31 16.43 -10.31
C LEU A 86 -15.54 16.06 -8.84
N ALA A 87 -16.16 16.99 -8.09
CA ALA A 87 -16.50 16.76 -6.70
C ALA A 87 -17.64 15.72 -6.56
N ASP A 88 -17.67 15.01 -5.43
CA ASP A 88 -18.72 14.06 -5.05
C ASP A 88 -19.02 12.98 -6.10
N THR A 89 -17.99 12.55 -6.81
CA THR A 89 -18.10 11.50 -7.83
C THR A 89 -17.33 10.25 -7.44
N THR A 90 -17.75 9.11 -8.00
CA THR A 90 -17.05 7.82 -7.86
C THR A 90 -16.81 7.22 -9.23
N CYS A 91 -15.71 6.46 -9.37
CA CYS A 91 -15.38 5.71 -10.56
C CYS A 91 -15.16 4.24 -10.19
N ASP A 92 -15.90 3.34 -10.84
CA ASP A 92 -15.80 1.89 -10.60
C ASP A 92 -14.72 1.20 -11.44
N ARG A 93 -14.01 1.95 -12.27
CA ARG A 93 -12.94 1.41 -13.09
C ARG A 93 -11.72 1.08 -12.21
N PRO A 94 -11.22 -0.17 -12.26
CA PRO A 94 -10.04 -0.52 -11.49
C PRO A 94 -8.81 0.24 -12.03
N VAL A 95 -8.04 0.79 -11.11
CA VAL A 95 -6.73 1.39 -11.34
C VAL A 95 -5.71 0.77 -10.38
N SER A 96 -4.43 0.94 -10.65
CA SER A 96 -3.35 0.36 -9.86
C SER A 96 -2.52 1.45 -9.16
N LEU A 97 -1.80 1.11 -8.10
CA LEU A 97 -0.88 2.05 -7.43
C LEU A 97 0.20 2.61 -8.37
N VAL A 98 0.60 1.85 -9.38
CA VAL A 98 1.58 2.30 -10.39
C VAL A 98 1.04 3.46 -11.24
N ASP A 99 -0.27 3.67 -11.28
CA ASP A 99 -0.93 4.73 -12.04
C ASP A 99 -0.89 6.09 -11.30
N ILE A 100 -0.58 6.11 -10.00
CA ILE A 100 -0.54 7.35 -9.20
C ILE A 100 0.56 8.30 -9.70
N TYR A 101 1.78 7.78 -9.91
CA TYR A 101 2.89 8.62 -10.31
C TYR A 101 2.67 9.30 -11.68
N PRO A 102 2.32 8.59 -12.77
CA PRO A 102 2.00 9.24 -14.04
C PRO A 102 0.80 10.19 -13.94
N THR A 103 -0.18 9.89 -13.07
CA THR A 103 -1.31 10.81 -12.83
C THR A 103 -0.85 12.10 -12.17
N LEU A 104 0.03 12.04 -11.18
CA LEU A 104 0.58 13.24 -10.53
C LEU A 104 1.42 14.07 -11.52
N CYS A 105 2.21 13.43 -12.38
CA CYS A 105 2.93 14.13 -13.44
C CYS A 105 1.98 14.89 -14.36
N ASP A 106 0.90 14.24 -14.78
CA ASP A 106 -0.13 14.83 -15.66
C ASP A 106 -0.91 15.95 -14.95
N LEU A 107 -1.32 15.76 -13.70
CA LEU A 107 -2.05 16.77 -12.91
C LEU A 107 -1.22 18.02 -12.59
N CYS A 108 0.08 17.87 -12.49
CA CYS A 108 1.02 18.96 -12.20
C CYS A 108 1.69 19.53 -13.46
N ASP A 109 1.26 19.11 -14.66
CA ASP A 109 1.83 19.51 -15.95
C ASP A 109 3.38 19.39 -15.97
N LEU A 110 3.90 18.29 -15.38
CA LEU A 110 5.33 18.02 -15.34
C LEU A 110 5.77 17.48 -16.70
N GLU A 111 6.53 18.30 -17.40
CA GLU A 111 7.13 17.92 -18.69
C GLU A 111 8.47 17.20 -18.48
N GLY A 112 8.83 16.35 -19.45
CA GLY A 112 10.14 15.74 -19.54
C GLY A 112 10.14 14.22 -19.36
N ASP A 113 11.35 13.67 -19.47
CA ASP A 113 11.57 12.23 -19.31
C ASP A 113 11.54 11.86 -17.81
N THR A 114 10.61 10.99 -17.45
CA THR A 114 10.50 10.44 -16.08
C THR A 114 11.61 9.43 -15.75
N MET A 115 12.41 9.05 -16.72
CA MET A 115 13.54 8.15 -16.53
C MET A 115 14.71 8.88 -15.85
N LYS A 116 15.24 8.30 -14.80
CA LYS A 116 16.38 8.87 -14.06
C LYS A 116 17.65 9.01 -14.93
N ASN A 117 17.81 8.14 -15.90
CA ASN A 117 18.93 8.08 -16.85
C ASN A 117 18.62 7.07 -17.95
N GLU A 118 19.53 6.91 -18.92
CA GLU A 118 19.40 5.96 -20.05
C GLU A 118 19.18 4.49 -19.64
N LYS A 119 19.36 4.14 -18.35
CA LYS A 119 19.10 2.81 -17.81
C LYS A 119 17.71 2.68 -17.18
N GLY A 120 16.94 3.76 -17.16
CA GLY A 120 15.56 3.75 -16.74
C GLY A 120 14.67 2.99 -17.74
N HIS A 121 13.45 2.69 -17.30
CA HIS A 121 12.40 2.12 -18.14
C HIS A 121 11.22 3.08 -18.19
N PRO A 122 10.45 3.10 -19.28
CA PRO A 122 9.18 3.82 -19.31
C PRO A 122 8.29 3.41 -18.14
N LEU A 123 7.39 4.30 -17.73
CA LEU A 123 6.42 3.99 -16.70
C LEU A 123 5.44 2.92 -17.18
N ASP A 124 5.17 1.92 -16.33
CA ASP A 124 4.16 0.89 -16.58
C ASP A 124 2.74 1.39 -16.29
N GLY A 125 2.59 2.45 -15.48
CA GLY A 125 1.32 3.04 -15.09
C GLY A 125 0.79 4.03 -16.14
N HIS A 126 -0.51 4.30 -16.04
CA HIS A 126 -1.25 5.21 -16.91
C HIS A 126 -1.89 6.33 -16.10
N SER A 127 -1.94 7.55 -16.63
CA SER A 127 -2.65 8.63 -15.95
C SER A 127 -4.15 8.36 -15.93
N PHE A 128 -4.74 8.39 -14.73
CA PHE A 128 -6.19 8.35 -14.56
C PHE A 128 -6.83 9.75 -14.45
N ARG A 129 -6.10 10.82 -14.81
CA ARG A 129 -6.67 12.17 -14.89
C ARG A 129 -8.00 12.22 -15.66
N PRO A 130 -8.17 11.56 -16.84
CA PRO A 130 -9.45 11.56 -17.55
C PRO A 130 -10.62 11.00 -16.72
N LEU A 131 -10.35 10.07 -15.79
CA LEU A 131 -11.38 9.53 -14.89
C LEU A 131 -11.71 10.48 -13.75
N LEU A 132 -10.84 11.42 -13.40
CA LEU A 132 -11.11 12.49 -12.44
C LEU A 132 -11.94 13.60 -13.07
N GLU A 133 -11.71 13.90 -14.34
CA GLU A 133 -12.46 14.88 -15.12
C GLU A 133 -13.86 14.37 -15.50
N ASP A 134 -13.96 13.08 -15.85
CA ASP A 134 -15.23 12.39 -16.15
C ASP A 134 -15.13 10.91 -15.75
N PRO A 135 -15.73 10.48 -14.62
CA PRO A 135 -15.69 9.09 -14.15
C PRO A 135 -16.29 8.07 -15.13
N THR A 136 -17.08 8.53 -16.07
CA THR A 136 -17.72 7.70 -17.10
C THR A 136 -16.98 7.74 -18.43
N SER A 137 -15.92 8.55 -18.51
CA SER A 137 -15.14 8.82 -19.73
C SER A 137 -14.65 7.55 -20.42
N GLY A 138 -14.83 7.50 -21.71
CA GLY A 138 -14.23 6.51 -22.57
C GLY A 138 -12.73 6.74 -22.88
N THR A 139 -12.11 7.80 -22.36
CA THR A 139 -10.73 8.19 -22.71
C THR A 139 -9.65 7.51 -21.86
N TRP A 140 -10.02 6.62 -20.93
CA TRP A 140 -9.06 5.81 -20.19
C TRP A 140 -8.23 4.93 -21.13
N THR A 141 -6.92 5.12 -21.13
CA THR A 141 -5.97 4.39 -22.00
C THR A 141 -5.26 3.26 -21.25
N GLY A 142 -5.46 3.16 -19.96
CA GLY A 142 -4.92 2.06 -19.17
C GLY A 142 -5.70 0.76 -19.34
N PRO A 143 -5.23 -0.31 -18.73
CA PRO A 143 -5.84 -1.64 -18.86
C PRO A 143 -7.19 -1.72 -18.14
N ASP A 144 -8.05 -2.62 -18.62
CA ASP A 144 -9.36 -2.87 -18.00
C ASP A 144 -9.25 -3.63 -16.66
N GLU A 145 -8.09 -4.21 -16.36
CA GLU A 145 -7.84 -4.94 -15.12
C GLU A 145 -6.63 -4.38 -14.37
N ALA A 146 -6.81 -4.15 -13.07
CA ALA A 146 -5.71 -3.95 -12.14
C ALA A 146 -5.04 -5.28 -11.82
N LEU A 147 -3.70 -5.31 -11.90
CA LEU A 147 -2.88 -6.49 -11.63
C LEU A 147 -2.25 -6.36 -10.23
N THR A 148 -2.41 -7.39 -9.41
CA THR A 148 -1.67 -7.57 -8.16
C THR A 148 -0.82 -8.81 -8.23
N ALA A 149 0.43 -8.72 -7.79
CA ALA A 149 1.36 -9.85 -7.70
C ALA A 149 1.72 -10.14 -6.24
N LEU A 150 1.78 -11.41 -5.89
CA LEU A 150 2.23 -11.88 -4.59
C LEU A 150 3.46 -12.76 -4.76
N TYR A 151 4.61 -12.27 -4.27
CA TYR A 151 5.89 -12.93 -4.39
C TYR A 151 6.25 -13.79 -3.17
N LYS A 152 6.95 -14.89 -3.41
CA LYS A 152 7.59 -15.65 -2.35
C LYS A 152 9.01 -15.13 -2.07
N TRP A 153 9.22 -14.57 -0.91
CA TRP A 153 10.50 -13.96 -0.46
C TRP A 153 11.73 -14.88 -0.52
N ARG A 154 11.55 -16.19 -0.63
CA ARG A 154 12.62 -17.17 -0.47
C ARG A 154 13.01 -17.89 -1.75
N MET A 155 12.45 -17.55 -2.88
CA MET A 155 12.71 -18.21 -4.16
C MET A 155 13.39 -17.25 -5.12
N LYS A 156 14.19 -17.82 -6.02
CA LYS A 156 14.66 -17.08 -7.18
C LYS A 156 13.42 -16.56 -7.94
N TYR A 157 13.40 -15.25 -8.20
CA TYR A 157 12.30 -14.63 -8.89
C TYR A 157 12.06 -15.29 -10.26
N ASP A 158 10.84 -15.75 -10.46
CA ASP A 158 10.35 -16.28 -11.71
C ASP A 158 8.90 -15.81 -11.87
N PRO A 159 8.63 -14.83 -12.75
CA PRO A 159 7.29 -14.26 -12.89
C PRO A 159 6.23 -15.28 -13.29
N HIS A 160 6.62 -16.44 -13.84
CA HIS A 160 5.67 -17.48 -14.19
C HIS A 160 5.29 -18.40 -13.02
N LYS A 161 6.02 -18.30 -11.90
CA LYS A 161 5.80 -19.08 -10.68
C LYS A 161 5.25 -18.26 -9.52
N GLU A 162 4.86 -17.03 -9.77
CA GLU A 162 4.24 -16.17 -8.75
C GLU A 162 2.71 -16.27 -8.81
N SER A 163 2.07 -15.82 -7.73
CA SER A 163 0.61 -15.75 -7.66
C SER A 163 0.12 -14.37 -8.07
N TYR A 164 -0.97 -14.32 -8.83
CA TYR A 164 -1.50 -13.09 -9.41
C TYR A 164 -3.01 -12.97 -9.23
N SER A 165 -3.48 -11.74 -9.07
CA SER A 165 -4.87 -11.36 -9.14
C SER A 165 -5.08 -10.33 -10.25
N LEU A 166 -6.10 -10.51 -11.07
CA LEU A 166 -6.62 -9.54 -12.01
C LEU A 166 -8.01 -9.08 -11.55
N ARG A 167 -8.17 -7.79 -11.30
CA ARG A 167 -9.43 -7.17 -10.89
C ARG A 167 -9.98 -6.31 -12.02
N SER A 168 -11.06 -6.75 -12.64
CA SER A 168 -11.82 -5.96 -13.61
C SER A 168 -13.10 -5.42 -12.99
N SER A 169 -13.86 -4.57 -13.69
CA SER A 169 -15.20 -4.17 -13.27
C SER A 169 -16.08 -5.40 -13.11
N GLY A 170 -16.54 -5.67 -11.89
CA GLY A 170 -17.42 -6.79 -11.53
C GLY A 170 -16.78 -8.17 -11.44
N TRP A 171 -15.50 -8.36 -11.70
CA TRP A 171 -14.87 -9.67 -11.65
C TRP A 171 -13.47 -9.62 -11.04
N ARG A 172 -13.11 -10.71 -10.32
CA ARG A 172 -11.75 -11.02 -9.90
C ARG A 172 -11.37 -12.41 -10.36
N TYR A 173 -10.17 -12.51 -10.93
CA TYR A 173 -9.52 -13.77 -11.25
C TYR A 173 -8.21 -13.87 -10.47
N ILE A 174 -7.96 -15.03 -9.88
CA ILE A 174 -6.71 -15.33 -9.15
C ILE A 174 -6.09 -16.57 -9.77
N ARG A 175 -4.79 -16.51 -10.04
CA ARG A 175 -3.95 -17.66 -10.37
C ARG A 175 -2.86 -17.79 -9.33
N TYR A 176 -2.85 -18.91 -8.66
CA TYR A 176 -1.80 -19.26 -7.70
C TYR A 176 -0.58 -19.88 -8.38
N GLU A 177 0.59 -19.82 -7.73
CA GLU A 177 1.85 -20.42 -8.18
C GLU A 177 1.75 -21.93 -8.46
N ASN A 178 0.87 -22.62 -7.73
CA ASN A 178 0.62 -24.07 -7.90
C ASN A 178 -0.37 -24.39 -9.02
N GLY A 179 -0.77 -23.38 -9.80
CA GLY A 179 -1.70 -23.51 -10.92
C GLY A 179 -3.17 -23.57 -10.52
N LYS A 180 -3.52 -23.51 -9.22
CA LYS A 180 -4.92 -23.35 -8.80
C LYS A 180 -5.46 -21.99 -9.20
N GLU A 181 -6.76 -21.94 -9.46
CA GLU A 181 -7.42 -20.73 -9.91
C GLU A 181 -8.68 -20.45 -9.11
N GLU A 182 -8.99 -19.18 -8.97
CA GLU A 182 -10.24 -18.70 -8.42
C GLU A 182 -10.85 -17.65 -9.35
N LEU A 183 -12.17 -17.62 -9.41
CA LEU A 183 -12.93 -16.62 -10.14
C LEU A 183 -14.13 -16.19 -9.30
N TYR A 184 -14.31 -14.88 -9.17
CA TYR A 184 -15.40 -14.29 -8.40
C TYR A 184 -16.13 -13.25 -9.22
N ASN A 185 -17.48 -13.26 -9.11
CA ASN A 185 -18.31 -12.19 -9.60
C ASN A 185 -18.53 -11.18 -8.45
N THR A 186 -17.67 -10.19 -8.38
CA THR A 186 -17.66 -9.22 -7.28
C THR A 186 -18.83 -8.24 -7.28
N ALA A 187 -19.64 -8.21 -8.35
CA ALA A 187 -20.90 -7.46 -8.37
C ALA A 187 -22.03 -8.18 -7.60
N SER A 188 -22.08 -9.50 -7.65
CA SER A 188 -23.09 -10.32 -6.95
C SER A 188 -22.54 -10.98 -5.67
N ASP A 189 -21.22 -11.13 -5.55
CA ASP A 189 -20.51 -11.71 -4.42
C ASP A 189 -19.34 -10.79 -4.04
N PRO A 190 -19.62 -9.64 -3.39
CA PRO A 190 -18.58 -8.67 -3.03
C PRO A 190 -17.57 -9.20 -2.01
N ASN A 191 -17.91 -10.25 -1.29
CA ASN A 191 -17.02 -10.89 -0.29
C ASN A 191 -16.22 -12.07 -0.85
N GLU A 192 -16.39 -12.38 -2.14
CA GLU A 192 -15.64 -13.44 -2.82
C GLU A 192 -15.79 -14.83 -2.15
N TRP A 193 -17.02 -15.19 -1.72
CA TRP A 193 -17.30 -16.45 -1.05
C TRP A 193 -17.42 -17.64 -2.01
N GLU A 194 -18.01 -17.46 -3.20
CA GLU A 194 -18.23 -18.53 -4.15
C GLU A 194 -17.18 -18.54 -5.26
N ASN A 195 -16.22 -19.47 -5.21
CA ASN A 195 -15.28 -19.68 -6.30
C ASN A 195 -15.96 -20.30 -7.52
N LEU A 196 -16.06 -19.55 -8.61
CA LEU A 196 -16.70 -19.93 -9.87
C LEU A 196 -15.73 -20.58 -10.88
N ALA A 197 -14.44 -20.78 -10.55
CA ALA A 197 -13.42 -21.22 -11.50
C ALA A 197 -13.70 -22.61 -12.09
N THR A 198 -14.40 -23.47 -11.35
CA THR A 198 -14.75 -24.83 -11.82
C THR A 198 -16.06 -24.92 -12.61
N LYS A 199 -16.83 -23.82 -12.67
CA LYS A 199 -18.14 -23.80 -13.34
C LYS A 199 -17.96 -23.70 -14.86
N THR A 200 -18.50 -24.63 -15.62
CA THR A 200 -18.39 -24.70 -17.09
C THR A 200 -18.81 -23.41 -17.80
N LYS A 201 -19.88 -22.77 -17.31
CA LYS A 201 -20.41 -21.51 -17.88
C LYS A 201 -19.43 -20.31 -17.82
N HIS A 202 -18.34 -20.42 -17.07
CA HIS A 202 -17.36 -19.33 -16.90
C HIS A 202 -16.01 -19.63 -17.54
N GLN A 203 -15.83 -20.76 -18.23
CA GLN A 203 -14.54 -21.15 -18.80
C GLN A 203 -14.01 -20.15 -19.86
N ASP A 204 -14.89 -19.57 -20.67
CA ASP A 204 -14.48 -18.54 -21.63
C ASP A 204 -13.95 -17.27 -20.95
N ARG A 205 -14.52 -16.91 -19.79
CA ARG A 205 -14.03 -15.78 -19.01
C ARG A 205 -12.68 -16.07 -18.38
N ILE A 206 -12.50 -17.26 -17.83
CA ILE A 206 -11.22 -17.71 -17.27
C ILE A 206 -10.15 -17.71 -18.37
N GLN A 207 -10.47 -18.21 -19.56
CA GLN A 207 -9.54 -18.21 -20.69
C GLN A 207 -9.11 -16.80 -21.09
N ARG A 208 -10.03 -15.83 -21.09
CA ARG A 208 -9.69 -14.41 -21.32
C ARG A 208 -8.75 -13.88 -20.24
N PHE A 209 -9.02 -14.12 -18.97
CA PHE A 209 -8.11 -13.69 -17.88
C PHE A 209 -6.74 -14.34 -17.97
N ARG A 210 -6.65 -15.62 -18.34
CA ARG A 210 -5.36 -16.28 -18.56
C ARG A 210 -4.59 -15.63 -19.69
N GLN A 211 -5.24 -15.25 -20.78
CA GLN A 211 -4.63 -14.55 -21.90
C GLN A 211 -4.16 -13.14 -21.49
N THR A 212 -5.00 -12.38 -20.80
CA THR A 212 -4.63 -11.07 -20.25
C THR A 212 -3.42 -11.18 -19.31
N LEU A 213 -3.42 -12.15 -18.40
CA LEU A 213 -2.28 -12.35 -17.52
C LEU A 213 -1.01 -12.72 -18.30
N ALA A 214 -1.13 -13.63 -19.26
CA ALA A 214 0.00 -14.06 -20.07
C ALA A 214 0.61 -12.91 -20.90
N SER A 215 -0.21 -11.98 -21.41
CA SER A 215 0.27 -10.82 -22.15
C SER A 215 1.01 -9.78 -21.29
N ARG A 216 0.81 -9.82 -19.97
CA ARG A 216 1.47 -8.90 -19.01
C ARG A 216 2.72 -9.49 -18.36
N LEU A 217 2.95 -10.77 -18.53
CA LEU A 217 4.15 -11.43 -18.03
C LEU A 217 5.24 -11.42 -19.12
N PRO A 218 6.51 -11.28 -18.73
CA PRO A 218 7.62 -11.40 -19.69
C PRO A 218 7.60 -12.77 -20.36
N GLU A 219 8.19 -12.88 -21.54
CA GLU A 219 8.33 -14.16 -22.23
C GLU A 219 9.04 -15.19 -21.35
N LYS A 220 8.63 -16.46 -21.45
CA LYS A 220 9.26 -17.54 -20.66
C LYS A 220 10.75 -17.62 -20.99
N GLY A 221 11.58 -17.66 -19.97
CA GLY A 221 13.04 -17.71 -20.09
C GLY A 221 13.70 -16.33 -20.16
N VAL A 222 12.95 -15.25 -20.34
CA VAL A 222 13.43 -13.89 -20.16
C VAL A 222 13.31 -13.55 -18.68
N THR A 223 14.44 -13.48 -17.99
CA THR A 223 14.46 -12.92 -16.64
C THR A 223 14.56 -11.41 -16.78
N PRO A 224 13.57 -10.63 -16.33
CA PRO A 224 13.70 -9.18 -16.31
C PRO A 224 15.00 -8.78 -15.60
N PRO A 225 15.67 -7.72 -16.04
CA PRO A 225 16.84 -7.24 -15.34
C PRO A 225 16.43 -7.00 -13.87
N GLN A 226 17.08 -7.74 -12.97
CA GLN A 226 16.87 -7.51 -11.55
C GLN A 226 17.28 -6.07 -11.26
N PRO A 227 16.44 -5.27 -10.59
CA PRO A 227 16.89 -3.99 -10.12
C PRO A 227 18.18 -4.23 -9.34
N GLN A 228 19.27 -3.62 -9.77
CA GLN A 228 20.52 -3.64 -9.00
C GLN A 228 20.35 -2.72 -7.78
N TRP A 229 19.28 -2.95 -7.04
CA TRP A 229 19.12 -2.34 -5.75
C TRP A 229 20.13 -3.02 -4.81
N LYS A 230 21.28 -2.43 -4.71
CA LYS A 230 22.11 -2.68 -3.53
C LYS A 230 21.33 -2.03 -2.40
N ALA A 231 20.82 -2.86 -1.50
CA ALA A 231 20.37 -2.33 -0.21
C ALA A 231 21.42 -1.31 0.23
N PRO A 232 21.03 -0.08 0.58
CA PRO A 232 21.98 0.82 1.21
C PRO A 232 22.62 -0.03 2.29
N GLY A 233 23.97 -0.14 2.24
CA GLY A 233 24.72 -1.00 3.16
C GLY A 233 24.10 -0.75 4.53
N LYS A 234 23.80 -1.80 5.29
CA LYS A 234 23.23 -1.61 6.63
C LYS A 234 24.03 -0.46 7.22
N PRO A 235 23.39 0.66 7.58
CA PRO A 235 24.15 1.73 8.21
C PRO A 235 24.95 1.05 9.30
N GLU A 236 26.25 1.27 9.32
CA GLU A 236 27.08 0.71 10.37
C GLU A 236 26.36 0.95 11.70
N PRO A 237 26.21 -0.08 12.53
CA PRO A 237 25.48 0.10 13.79
C PRO A 237 26.14 1.29 14.49
N LYS A 238 25.37 2.35 14.66
CA LYS A 238 25.84 3.56 15.34
C LYS A 238 26.37 3.10 16.70
N SER A 239 27.56 3.57 17.07
CA SER A 239 28.18 3.22 18.33
C SER A 239 27.26 3.61 19.51
N ASN A 240 27.42 2.93 20.62
CA ASN A 240 26.71 3.34 21.85
C ASN A 240 27.03 4.80 22.23
N GLU A 241 28.25 5.26 21.94
CA GLU A 241 28.65 6.66 22.12
C GLU A 241 27.84 7.62 21.27
N TYR A 242 27.60 7.28 19.99
CA TYR A 242 26.73 8.09 19.14
C TYR A 242 25.30 8.25 19.73
N TRP A 243 24.73 7.17 20.28
CA TRP A 243 23.39 7.24 20.89
C TRP A 243 23.39 8.03 22.19
N LYS A 244 24.45 7.92 22.98
CA LYS A 244 24.65 8.69 24.19
C LYS A 244 24.75 10.19 23.88
N ASP A 245 25.55 10.59 22.90
CA ASP A 245 25.68 11.98 22.44
C ASP A 245 24.38 12.55 21.89
N LEU A 246 23.63 11.74 21.16
CA LEU A 246 22.32 12.14 20.64
C LEU A 246 21.31 12.34 21.76
N TYR A 247 21.35 11.49 22.78
CA TYR A 247 20.52 11.61 23.98
C TYR A 247 20.87 12.89 24.75
N PHE A 248 22.15 13.16 24.96
CA PHE A 248 22.65 14.36 25.66
C PHE A 248 22.21 15.65 24.95
N LYS A 249 22.29 15.70 23.64
CA LYS A 249 21.80 16.86 22.86
C LYS A 249 20.32 17.17 23.09
N LYS A 250 19.51 16.14 23.36
CA LYS A 250 18.07 16.30 23.63
C LYS A 250 17.76 16.53 25.10
N ASN A 251 18.62 16.09 26.00
CA ASN A 251 18.45 16.16 27.45
C ASN A 251 19.76 16.66 28.09
N PRO A 252 20.06 17.95 27.98
CA PRO A 252 21.31 18.51 28.56
C PRO A 252 21.38 18.41 30.07
N ASP A 253 20.22 18.31 30.71
CA ASP A 253 20.05 18.12 32.17
C ASP A 253 20.42 16.72 32.66
N ALA A 254 20.64 15.77 31.73
CA ALA A 254 21.15 14.45 32.06
C ALA A 254 22.62 14.46 32.53
N ASP A 255 23.37 15.51 32.25
CA ASP A 255 24.72 15.78 32.75
C ASP A 255 24.62 16.32 34.18
N ALA A 256 24.67 15.42 35.15
CA ALA A 256 24.39 15.75 36.55
C ALA A 256 25.54 16.50 37.25
N ASP A 257 26.79 16.24 36.86
CA ASP A 257 27.97 16.89 37.40
C ASP A 257 28.43 18.12 36.61
N LYS A 258 27.77 18.39 35.47
CA LYS A 258 27.98 19.56 34.61
C LYS A 258 29.40 19.65 34.04
N ASP A 259 30.02 18.52 33.77
CA ASP A 259 31.37 18.49 33.18
C ASP A 259 31.35 18.68 31.64
N GLY A 260 30.15 18.76 31.04
CA GLY A 260 29.94 18.95 29.60
C GLY A 260 29.93 17.65 28.81
N THR A 261 29.95 16.51 29.49
CA THR A 261 29.87 15.20 28.86
C THR A 261 28.82 14.34 29.56
N LEU A 262 28.20 13.40 28.85
CA LEU A 262 27.24 12.48 29.46
C LEU A 262 27.91 11.12 29.71
N SER A 263 28.13 10.78 30.96
CA SER A 263 28.64 9.48 31.35
C SER A 263 27.55 8.40 31.29
N TRP A 264 27.94 7.10 31.24
CA TRP A 264 26.99 6.01 31.25
C TRP A 264 26.16 5.92 32.53
N PRO A 265 26.72 6.13 33.74
CA PRO A 265 25.93 6.19 34.97
C PRO A 265 24.89 7.28 34.96
N GLU A 266 25.21 8.49 34.51
CA GLU A 266 24.28 9.61 34.39
C GLU A 266 23.16 9.34 33.44
N LEU A 267 23.47 8.82 32.23
CA LEU A 267 22.46 8.39 31.27
C LEU A 267 21.46 7.40 31.88
N GLN A 268 21.95 6.42 32.63
CA GLN A 268 21.08 5.42 33.28
C GLN A 268 20.24 6.05 34.40
N ALA A 269 20.83 6.92 35.20
CA ALA A 269 20.11 7.62 36.28
C ALA A 269 19.01 8.51 35.70
N HIS A 270 19.31 9.32 34.69
CA HIS A 270 18.34 10.22 34.09
C HIS A 270 17.20 9.45 33.39
N LYS A 271 17.48 8.39 32.67
CA LYS A 271 16.43 7.52 32.08
C LYS A 271 15.49 6.92 33.11
N LYS A 272 15.98 6.60 34.31
CA LYS A 272 15.17 6.08 35.37
C LYS A 272 14.20 7.14 35.93
N VAL A 273 14.68 8.37 36.14
CA VAL A 273 13.86 9.50 36.57
C VAL A 273 12.76 9.80 35.54
N VAL A 274 13.09 9.91 34.27
CA VAL A 274 12.11 10.18 33.19
C VAL A 274 11.06 9.06 33.09
N ALA A 275 11.44 7.81 33.31
CA ALA A 275 10.48 6.69 33.31
C ALA A 275 9.55 6.70 34.53
N GLU A 276 10.02 7.13 35.71
CA GLU A 276 9.22 7.29 36.91
C GLU A 276 8.22 8.45 36.81
N GLU A 277 8.63 9.57 36.20
CA GLU A 277 7.75 10.72 35.94
C GLU A 277 6.67 10.42 34.91
N ALA A 278 6.95 9.60 33.88
CA ALA A 278 5.97 9.18 32.88
C ALA A 278 4.90 8.21 33.41
N THR A 279 5.08 7.70 34.63
CA THR A 279 4.17 6.71 35.26
C THR A 279 3.26 7.33 36.31
N GLN A 280 3.46 8.60 36.63
CA GLN A 280 2.60 9.42 37.53
C GLN A 280 1.61 10.26 36.71
#